data_6208ef0e9b67de5d0e304251382b0645
#
_entry.id   6208ef0e9b67de5d0e304251382b0645
#
_cell.length_a   1.000
_cell.length_b   1.000
_cell.length_c   1.000
_cell.angle_alpha   90.00
_cell.angle_beta   90.00
_cell.angle_gamma   90.00
#
_symmetry.space_group_name_H-M   'P 1'
#
loop_
_entity.id
_entity.type
_entity.pdbx_description
1 polymer ?
#
loop_
_entity_poly.entity_id
_entity_poly.type
_entity_poly.pdbx_seq_one_letter_code
_entity_poly.pdbx_strand_id
1 'polypeptide(L)'
;GSLYYAVLFVSVIFAAATGIVGASVTILGIMAAKSMNRSGYNVRLAAGTITAGGTLGILIPPSIMLVVMGPIMEIPVIDLFAAAIIPGILLASLYAAYTTIRCMMDPKLGPPLPEELRATSMKEVWIEFLLGLVPPAALVFSALGSILLGFATPTEAAGCGAMGALLLSLAYKKLTLSKLQDALVKTLEISALIMVLVAASNFFGAVFARLGTPMLLTEFLLSLEMNRYLILAIVMGVIFLLGWPLEW
;
A
#
# COMPACT_ATOMS: atom_id res chain seq x y z
N GLY A 1 -2.52 -0.94 -23.88
CA GLY A 1 -2.24 -1.22 -22.47
C GLY A 1 -2.32 -0.01 -21.54
N SER A 2 -2.84 1.13 -21.98
CA SER A 2 -2.85 2.39 -21.18
C SER A 2 -3.58 2.29 -19.84
N LEU A 3 -4.64 1.49 -19.75
CA LEU A 3 -5.38 1.32 -18.47
C LEU A 3 -4.57 0.63 -17.40
N TYR A 4 -3.61 -0.25 -17.72
CA TYR A 4 -2.73 -0.84 -16.70
C TYR A 4 -1.91 0.23 -15.99
N TYR A 5 -1.34 1.19 -16.73
CA TYR A 5 -0.59 2.30 -16.13
C TYR A 5 -1.48 3.20 -15.31
N ALA A 6 -2.68 3.50 -15.80
CA ALA A 6 -3.64 4.31 -15.05
C ALA A 6 -4.02 3.62 -13.72
N VAL A 7 -4.28 2.30 -13.76
CA VAL A 7 -4.59 1.53 -12.56
C VAL A 7 -3.40 1.52 -11.60
N LEU A 8 -2.18 1.24 -12.06
CA LEU A 8 -0.99 1.25 -11.21
C LEU A 8 -0.72 2.63 -10.61
N PHE A 9 -0.86 3.69 -11.38
CA PHE A 9 -0.67 5.06 -10.89
C PHE A 9 -1.70 5.43 -9.82
N VAL A 10 -2.98 5.15 -10.08
CA VAL A 10 -4.04 5.36 -9.09
C VAL A 10 -3.83 4.47 -7.87
N SER A 11 -3.35 3.23 -8.08
CA SER A 11 -3.03 2.30 -6.98
C SER A 11 -1.98 2.86 -6.03
N VAL A 12 -0.93 3.51 -6.52
CA VAL A 12 0.11 4.14 -5.67
C VAL A 12 -0.52 5.17 -4.73
N ILE A 13 -1.41 6.01 -5.25
CA ILE A 13 -2.07 7.06 -4.46
C ILE A 13 -3.06 6.45 -3.45
N PHE A 14 -3.88 5.50 -3.90
CA PHE A 14 -4.83 4.81 -3.02
C PHE A 14 -4.13 3.94 -1.97
N ALA A 15 -3.06 3.28 -2.36
CA ALA A 15 -2.23 2.49 -1.47
C ALA A 15 -1.70 3.34 -0.31
N ALA A 16 -1.12 4.51 -0.64
CA ALA A 16 -0.66 5.46 0.37
C ALA A 16 -1.81 6.01 1.26
N ALA A 17 -3.02 6.14 0.70
CA ALA A 17 -4.18 6.65 1.46
C ALA A 17 -4.78 5.60 2.42
N THR A 18 -4.78 4.33 2.04
CA THR A 18 -5.47 3.26 2.79
C THR A 18 -4.55 2.51 3.75
N GLY A 19 -3.29 2.29 3.35
CA GLY A 19 -2.32 1.51 4.13
C GLY A 19 -2.71 0.03 4.35
N ILE A 20 -3.80 -0.46 3.74
CA ILE A 20 -4.35 -1.81 3.91
C ILE A 20 -4.57 -2.46 2.55
N VAL A 21 -4.02 -3.65 2.33
CA VAL A 21 -4.11 -4.38 1.05
C VAL A 21 -5.53 -4.70 0.66
N GLY A 22 -6.29 -5.34 1.54
CA GLY A 22 -7.65 -5.81 1.23
C GLY A 22 -8.59 -4.68 0.83
N ALA A 23 -8.53 -3.53 1.53
CA ALA A 23 -9.31 -2.35 1.20
C ALA A 23 -8.90 -1.77 -0.15
N SER A 24 -7.59 -1.63 -0.39
CA SER A 24 -7.05 -1.11 -1.65
C SER A 24 -7.44 -1.97 -2.85
N VAL A 25 -7.23 -3.29 -2.76
CA VAL A 25 -7.60 -4.25 -3.83
C VAL A 25 -9.09 -4.21 -4.11
N THR A 26 -9.93 -4.17 -3.07
CA THR A 26 -11.39 -4.14 -3.23
C THR A 26 -11.84 -2.86 -3.93
N ILE A 27 -11.37 -1.70 -3.50
CA ILE A 27 -11.74 -0.42 -4.10
C ILE A 27 -11.26 -0.34 -5.55
N LEU A 28 -9.99 -0.68 -5.80
CA LEU A 28 -9.42 -0.71 -7.14
C LEU A 28 -10.14 -1.71 -8.04
N GLY A 29 -10.53 -2.87 -7.50
CA GLY A 29 -11.31 -3.88 -8.21
C GLY A 29 -12.66 -3.34 -8.65
N ILE A 30 -13.40 -2.70 -7.76
CA ILE A 30 -14.70 -2.10 -8.08
C ILE A 30 -14.58 -1.00 -9.14
N MET A 31 -13.55 -0.15 -9.04
CA MET A 31 -13.36 0.98 -9.94
C MET A 31 -12.80 0.57 -11.30
N ALA A 32 -11.76 -0.24 -11.32
CA ALA A 32 -10.99 -0.53 -12.52
C ALA A 32 -11.46 -1.77 -13.29
N ALA A 33 -11.88 -2.84 -12.60
CA ALA A 33 -12.22 -4.10 -13.26
C ALA A 33 -13.35 -3.95 -14.29
N LYS A 34 -14.38 -3.17 -13.97
CA LYS A 34 -15.50 -2.93 -14.88
C LYS A 34 -15.06 -2.20 -16.15
N SER A 35 -14.21 -1.18 -16.01
CA SER A 35 -13.68 -0.40 -17.13
C SER A 35 -12.74 -1.24 -17.99
N MET A 36 -11.82 -1.98 -17.38
CA MET A 36 -10.89 -2.85 -18.08
C MET A 36 -11.60 -3.97 -18.84
N ASN A 37 -12.62 -4.58 -18.21
CA ASN A 37 -13.41 -5.66 -18.84
C ASN A 37 -14.21 -5.17 -20.04
N ARG A 38 -14.84 -3.98 -19.93
CA ARG A 38 -15.56 -3.34 -21.05
C ARG A 38 -14.64 -2.96 -22.21
N SER A 39 -13.38 -2.65 -21.90
CA SER A 39 -12.36 -2.30 -22.90
C SER A 39 -11.66 -3.51 -23.51
N GLY A 40 -12.09 -4.73 -23.20
CA GLY A 40 -11.55 -5.97 -23.76
C GLY A 40 -10.17 -6.36 -23.23
N TYR A 41 -9.76 -5.83 -22.08
CA TYR A 41 -8.49 -6.18 -21.45
C TYR A 41 -8.50 -7.63 -20.97
N ASN A 42 -7.34 -8.27 -20.99
CA ASN A 42 -7.21 -9.65 -20.50
C ASN A 42 -7.52 -9.71 -19.00
N VAL A 43 -8.52 -10.50 -18.62
CA VAL A 43 -9.04 -10.59 -17.24
C VAL A 43 -7.96 -11.01 -16.24
N ARG A 44 -7.09 -11.97 -16.61
CA ARG A 44 -6.04 -12.47 -15.72
C ARG A 44 -4.99 -11.39 -15.43
N LEU A 45 -4.54 -10.70 -16.48
CA LEU A 45 -3.55 -9.64 -16.32
C LEU A 45 -4.16 -8.42 -15.62
N ALA A 46 -5.43 -8.10 -15.89
CA ALA A 46 -6.15 -7.02 -15.21
C ALA A 46 -6.32 -7.32 -13.71
N ALA A 47 -6.77 -8.51 -13.36
CA ALA A 47 -6.88 -8.94 -11.97
C ALA A 47 -5.52 -8.90 -11.26
N GLY A 48 -4.47 -9.45 -11.90
CA GLY A 48 -3.10 -9.40 -11.38
C GLY A 48 -2.59 -7.98 -11.16
N THR A 49 -2.85 -7.06 -12.09
CA THR A 49 -2.44 -5.64 -11.96
C THR A 49 -3.17 -4.93 -10.82
N ILE A 50 -4.48 -5.18 -10.66
CA ILE A 50 -5.29 -4.61 -9.58
C ILE A 50 -4.79 -5.13 -8.23
N THR A 51 -4.59 -6.44 -8.12
CA THR A 51 -4.10 -7.07 -6.88
C THR A 51 -2.69 -6.58 -6.54
N ALA A 52 -1.77 -6.61 -7.50
CA ALA A 52 -0.41 -6.11 -7.32
C ALA A 52 -0.40 -4.61 -6.95
N GLY A 53 -1.25 -3.81 -7.60
CA GLY A 53 -1.41 -2.39 -7.25
C GLY A 53 -1.87 -2.19 -5.81
N GLY A 54 -2.81 -3.00 -5.33
CA GLY A 54 -3.29 -2.93 -3.95
C GLY A 54 -2.23 -3.30 -2.91
N THR A 55 -1.29 -4.20 -3.23
CA THR A 55 -0.20 -4.57 -2.31
C THR A 55 0.82 -3.45 -2.08
N LEU A 56 0.87 -2.44 -2.95
CA LEU A 56 1.75 -1.28 -2.76
C LEU A 56 1.43 -0.51 -1.46
N GLY A 57 0.21 -0.64 -0.91
CA GLY A 57 -0.20 0.01 0.32
C GLY A 57 0.55 -0.43 1.59
N ILE A 58 1.16 -1.60 1.56
CA ILE A 58 2.02 -2.03 2.67
C ILE A 58 3.37 -1.30 2.64
N LEU A 59 3.89 -1.06 1.43
CA LEU A 59 5.27 -0.60 1.24
C LEU A 59 5.36 0.91 1.03
N ILE A 60 4.39 1.52 0.32
CA ILE A 60 4.42 2.97 0.05
C ILE A 60 3.88 3.73 1.25
N PRO A 61 4.69 4.62 1.88
CA PRO A 61 4.22 5.44 3.00
C PRO A 61 3.10 6.43 2.61
N PRO A 62 2.21 6.76 3.57
CA PRO A 62 2.11 6.23 4.93
C PRO A 62 1.48 4.84 4.98
N SER A 63 2.12 3.91 5.66
CA SER A 63 1.72 2.51 5.75
C SER A 63 1.50 2.11 7.21
N ILE A 64 0.38 1.45 7.49
CA ILE A 64 0.04 0.96 8.84
C ILE A 64 1.09 -0.06 9.31
N MET A 65 1.57 -0.93 8.41
CA MET A 65 2.59 -1.91 8.74
C MET A 65 3.88 -1.24 9.24
N LEU A 66 4.36 -0.20 8.56
CA LEU A 66 5.57 0.50 8.97
C LEU A 66 5.40 1.24 10.30
N VAL A 67 4.20 1.76 10.57
CA VAL A 67 3.89 2.37 11.87
C VAL A 67 3.93 1.34 13.00
N VAL A 68 3.38 0.14 12.77
CA VAL A 68 3.39 -0.96 13.75
C VAL A 68 4.79 -1.55 13.93
N MET A 69 5.58 -1.64 12.86
CA MET A 69 6.96 -2.13 12.93
C MET A 69 7.88 -1.23 13.77
N GLY A 70 7.66 0.08 13.74
CA GLY A 70 8.51 1.05 14.46
C GLY A 70 8.75 0.67 15.92
N PRO A 71 7.71 0.59 16.75
CA PRO A 71 7.85 0.19 18.15
C PRO A 71 8.38 -1.24 18.35
N ILE A 72 8.05 -2.18 17.47
CA ILE A 72 8.47 -3.60 17.58
C ILE A 72 9.98 -3.72 17.31
N MET A 73 10.49 -2.98 16.32
CA MET A 73 11.90 -3.01 15.93
C MET A 73 12.75 -1.95 16.64
N GLU A 74 12.11 -1.12 17.50
CA GLU A 74 12.75 0.02 18.17
C GLU A 74 13.40 1.02 17.19
N ILE A 75 12.78 1.18 15.99
CA ILE A 75 13.22 2.09 14.94
C ILE A 75 12.20 3.22 14.80
N PRO A 76 12.64 4.48 14.69
CA PRO A 76 11.73 5.60 14.41
C PRO A 76 10.90 5.38 13.15
N VAL A 77 9.60 5.61 13.22
CA VAL A 77 8.68 5.41 12.07
C VAL A 77 9.07 6.29 10.87
N ILE A 78 9.65 7.46 11.13
CA ILE A 78 10.16 8.37 10.08
C ILE A 78 11.24 7.70 9.25
N ASP A 79 12.18 7.00 9.88
CA ASP A 79 13.28 6.32 9.21
C ASP A 79 12.75 5.14 8.37
N LEU A 80 11.76 4.41 8.90
CA LEU A 80 11.09 3.33 8.16
C LEU A 80 10.35 3.88 6.94
N PHE A 81 9.65 5.01 7.07
CA PHE A 81 8.98 5.66 5.94
C PHE A 81 10.00 6.10 4.88
N ALA A 82 11.08 6.77 5.28
CA ALA A 82 12.12 7.20 4.36
C ALA A 82 12.78 6.01 3.63
N ALA A 83 13.08 4.94 4.35
CA ALA A 83 13.67 3.72 3.80
C ALA A 83 12.75 2.99 2.82
N ALA A 84 11.42 3.04 3.03
CA ALA A 84 10.44 2.34 2.22
C ALA A 84 10.12 3.02 0.87
N ILE A 85 10.41 4.31 0.70
CA ILE A 85 10.13 5.05 -0.53
C ILE A 85 10.80 4.41 -1.74
N ILE A 86 12.11 4.16 -1.66
CA ILE A 86 12.88 3.60 -2.79
C ILE A 86 12.40 2.19 -3.16
N PRO A 87 12.27 1.23 -2.22
CA PRO A 87 11.69 -0.07 -2.52
C PRO A 87 10.26 -0.01 -3.07
N GLY A 88 9.43 0.90 -2.55
CA GLY A 88 8.06 1.10 -3.02
C GLY A 88 7.98 1.57 -4.47
N ILE A 89 8.77 2.57 -4.84
CA ILE A 89 8.88 3.07 -6.22
C ILE A 89 9.46 1.98 -7.14
N LEU A 90 10.47 1.26 -6.68
CA LEU A 90 11.06 0.16 -7.43
C LEU A 90 10.03 -0.93 -7.73
N LEU A 91 9.26 -1.34 -6.72
CA LEU A 91 8.22 -2.37 -6.89
C LEU A 91 7.12 -1.89 -7.85
N ALA A 92 6.63 -0.66 -7.71
CA ALA A 92 5.66 -0.07 -8.63
C ALA A 92 6.20 -0.03 -10.08
N SER A 93 7.49 0.31 -10.25
CA SER A 93 8.17 0.33 -11.54
C SER A 93 8.30 -1.07 -12.14
N LEU A 94 8.58 -2.08 -11.32
CA LEU A 94 8.63 -3.49 -11.76
C LEU A 94 7.26 -3.99 -12.21
N TYR A 95 6.18 -3.62 -11.54
CA TYR A 95 4.83 -3.95 -11.98
C TYR A 95 4.49 -3.27 -13.32
N ALA A 96 4.86 -1.99 -13.47
CA ALA A 96 4.70 -1.28 -14.73
C ALA A 96 5.54 -1.91 -15.86
N ALA A 97 6.80 -2.26 -15.59
CA ALA A 97 7.67 -2.94 -16.54
C ALA A 97 7.11 -4.31 -16.94
N TYR A 98 6.65 -5.12 -15.99
CA TYR A 98 6.05 -6.42 -16.27
C TYR A 98 4.81 -6.29 -17.18
N THR A 99 3.89 -5.39 -16.85
CA THR A 99 2.70 -5.18 -17.68
C THR A 99 3.05 -4.66 -19.06
N THR A 100 4.07 -3.82 -19.19
CA THR A 100 4.61 -3.33 -20.47
C THR A 100 5.12 -4.48 -21.32
N ILE A 101 6.04 -5.28 -20.77
CA ILE A 101 6.66 -6.42 -21.46
C ILE A 101 5.57 -7.39 -21.93
N ARG A 102 4.60 -7.70 -21.06
CA ARG A 102 3.50 -8.60 -21.42
C ARG A 102 2.64 -8.05 -22.54
N CYS A 103 2.33 -6.76 -22.55
CA CYS A 103 1.56 -6.13 -23.63
C CYS A 103 2.38 -5.96 -24.93
N MET A 104 3.71 -5.85 -24.84
CA MET A 104 4.59 -5.84 -26.01
C MET A 104 4.70 -7.23 -26.66
N MET A 105 4.74 -8.29 -25.85
CA MET A 105 4.79 -9.68 -26.32
C MET A 105 3.45 -10.12 -26.94
N ASP A 106 2.34 -9.68 -26.36
CA ASP A 106 1.00 -9.95 -26.85
C ASP A 106 0.11 -8.69 -26.74
N PRO A 107 -0.01 -7.92 -27.83
CA PRO A 107 -0.82 -6.69 -27.86
C PRO A 107 -2.31 -6.91 -27.56
N LYS A 108 -2.81 -8.15 -27.65
CA LYS A 108 -4.20 -8.49 -27.32
C LYS A 108 -4.49 -8.42 -25.84
N LEU A 109 -3.46 -8.46 -24.99
CA LEU A 109 -3.64 -8.37 -23.53
C LEU A 109 -4.12 -6.99 -23.09
N GLY A 110 -3.80 -5.92 -23.82
CA GLY A 110 -4.18 -4.55 -23.50
C GLY A 110 -4.56 -3.76 -24.76
N PRO A 111 -5.75 -4.02 -25.34
CA PRO A 111 -6.21 -3.33 -26.55
C PRO A 111 -6.37 -1.82 -26.30
N PRO A 112 -6.35 -1.00 -27.35
CA PRO A 112 -6.67 0.42 -27.24
C PRO A 112 -8.11 0.60 -26.75
N LEU A 113 -8.36 1.68 -26.00
CA LEU A 113 -9.70 2.01 -25.53
C LEU A 113 -10.66 2.14 -26.74
N PRO A 114 -11.85 1.53 -26.68
CA PRO A 114 -12.91 1.77 -27.64
C PRO A 114 -13.22 3.26 -27.77
N GLU A 115 -13.55 3.73 -28.96
CA GLU A 115 -13.81 5.16 -29.20
C GLU A 115 -14.94 5.71 -28.33
N GLU A 116 -15.94 4.88 -28.05
CA GLU A 116 -17.08 5.20 -27.21
C GLU A 116 -16.72 5.49 -25.74
N LEU A 117 -15.58 4.95 -25.27
CA LEU A 117 -15.08 5.11 -23.91
C LEU A 117 -13.95 6.16 -23.82
N ARG A 118 -13.57 6.75 -24.94
CA ARG A 118 -12.60 7.85 -24.95
C ARG A 118 -13.29 9.13 -24.56
N ALA A 119 -12.61 9.91 -23.71
CA ALA A 119 -13.10 11.22 -23.37
C ALA A 119 -13.23 12.10 -24.62
N THR A 120 -14.36 12.79 -24.73
CA THR A 120 -14.70 13.66 -25.85
C THR A 120 -13.86 14.95 -25.85
N SER A 121 -13.41 15.37 -24.68
CA SER A 121 -12.61 16.59 -24.49
C SER A 121 -11.47 16.38 -23.51
N MET A 122 -10.26 16.74 -23.92
CA MET A 122 -9.09 16.76 -23.04
C MET A 122 -9.28 17.68 -21.82
N LYS A 123 -10.08 18.74 -21.97
CA LYS A 123 -10.42 19.67 -20.89
C LYS A 123 -11.24 18.98 -19.80
N GLU A 124 -12.21 18.14 -20.17
CA GLU A 124 -13.00 17.36 -19.19
C GLU A 124 -12.12 16.38 -18.42
N VAL A 125 -11.22 15.68 -19.11
CA VAL A 125 -10.25 14.76 -18.46
C VAL A 125 -9.41 15.49 -17.42
N TRP A 126 -8.88 16.68 -17.78
CA TRP A 126 -8.08 17.46 -16.83
C TRP A 126 -8.89 17.98 -15.67
N ILE A 127 -10.14 18.39 -15.86
CA ILE A 127 -11.02 18.84 -14.79
C ILE A 127 -11.33 17.68 -13.82
N GLU A 128 -11.71 16.51 -14.36
CA GLU A 128 -12.00 15.32 -13.55
C GLU A 128 -10.74 14.84 -12.80
N PHE A 129 -9.58 14.85 -13.45
CA PHE A 129 -8.30 14.53 -12.82
C PHE A 129 -7.96 15.51 -11.68
N LEU A 130 -8.06 16.82 -11.95
CA LEU A 130 -7.73 17.84 -10.96
C LEU A 130 -8.69 17.84 -9.78
N LEU A 131 -9.98 17.65 -10.01
CA LEU A 131 -10.98 17.66 -8.93
C LEU A 131 -11.10 16.30 -8.22
N GLY A 132 -10.86 15.20 -8.92
CA GLY A 132 -11.03 13.87 -8.37
C GLY A 132 -9.79 13.33 -7.66
N LEU A 133 -8.61 13.49 -8.26
CA LEU A 133 -7.39 12.85 -7.79
C LEU A 133 -6.47 13.79 -7.01
N VAL A 134 -6.33 15.04 -7.46
CA VAL A 134 -5.35 15.98 -6.88
C VAL A 134 -5.64 16.29 -5.40
N PRO A 135 -6.89 16.59 -4.97
CA PRO A 135 -7.13 16.91 -3.57
C PRO A 135 -6.84 15.76 -2.60
N PRO A 136 -7.27 14.51 -2.84
CA PRO A 136 -6.87 13.39 -2.00
C PRO A 136 -5.35 13.14 -2.02
N ALA A 137 -4.72 13.20 -3.19
CA ALA A 137 -3.28 13.05 -3.31
C ALA A 137 -2.53 14.16 -2.54
N ALA A 138 -2.93 15.41 -2.68
CA ALA A 138 -2.33 16.52 -1.96
C ALA A 138 -2.44 16.34 -0.44
N LEU A 139 -3.57 15.83 0.05
CA LEU A 139 -3.75 15.51 1.46
C LEU A 139 -2.75 14.47 1.95
N VAL A 140 -2.60 13.36 1.21
CA VAL A 140 -1.65 12.29 1.55
C VAL A 140 -0.20 12.80 1.50
N PHE A 141 0.16 13.49 0.42
CA PHE A 141 1.52 14.01 0.26
C PHE A 141 1.85 15.13 1.27
N SER A 142 0.90 15.95 1.68
CA SER A 142 1.13 16.95 2.72
C SER A 142 1.33 16.30 4.09
N ALA A 143 0.54 15.28 4.42
CA ALA A 143 0.71 14.52 5.67
C ALA A 143 2.07 13.80 5.69
N LEU A 144 2.41 13.06 4.63
CA LEU A 144 3.69 12.37 4.53
C LEU A 144 4.87 13.36 4.51
N GLY A 145 4.74 14.45 3.74
CA GLY A 145 5.77 15.48 3.65
C GLY A 145 6.04 16.15 4.99
N SER A 146 4.99 16.44 5.79
CA SER A 146 5.15 17.00 7.12
C SER A 146 5.91 16.09 8.08
N ILE A 147 5.71 14.76 7.96
CA ILE A 147 6.44 13.76 8.74
C ILE A 147 7.91 13.71 8.30
N LEU A 148 8.17 13.56 7.00
CA LEU A 148 9.53 13.41 6.45
C LEU A 148 10.39 14.64 6.63
N LEU A 149 9.78 15.83 6.61
CA LEU A 149 10.47 17.11 6.86
C LEU A 149 10.60 17.43 8.36
N GLY A 150 10.06 16.60 9.25
CA GLY A 150 10.14 16.79 10.69
C GLY A 150 9.23 17.89 11.25
N PHE A 151 8.24 18.35 10.49
CA PHE A 151 7.29 19.37 10.95
C PHE A 151 6.21 18.80 11.87
N ALA A 152 5.89 17.52 11.73
CA ALA A 152 4.87 16.83 12.51
C ALA A 152 5.29 15.41 12.84
N THR A 153 4.91 14.96 14.02
CA THR A 153 4.98 13.53 14.36
C THR A 153 3.96 12.73 13.55
N PRO A 154 4.14 11.41 13.37
CA PRO A 154 3.16 10.58 12.67
C PRO A 154 1.74 10.72 13.23
N THR A 155 1.60 10.86 14.55
CA THR A 155 0.30 11.04 15.22
C THR A 155 -0.35 12.39 14.89
N GLU A 156 0.42 13.46 14.91
CA GLU A 156 -0.06 14.82 14.56
C GLU A 156 -0.45 14.89 13.08
N ALA A 157 0.38 14.33 12.20
CA ALA A 157 0.10 14.26 10.77
C ALA A 157 -1.17 13.45 10.48
N ALA A 158 -1.39 12.34 11.20
CA ALA A 158 -2.62 11.54 11.10
C ALA A 158 -3.85 12.35 11.52
N GLY A 159 -3.77 13.11 12.63
CA GLY A 159 -4.83 14.00 13.09
C GLY A 159 -5.16 15.10 12.06
N CYS A 160 -4.14 15.75 11.51
CA CYS A 160 -4.30 16.73 10.44
C CYS A 160 -4.88 16.11 9.17
N GLY A 161 -4.42 14.90 8.80
CA GLY A 161 -4.93 14.14 7.67
C GLY A 161 -6.41 13.79 7.82
N ALA A 162 -6.81 13.31 9.01
CA ALA A 162 -8.21 13.01 9.32
C ALA A 162 -9.10 14.27 9.24
N MET A 163 -8.64 15.39 9.80
CA MET A 163 -9.34 16.66 9.69
C MET A 163 -9.43 17.14 8.23
N GLY A 164 -8.35 17.04 7.47
CA GLY A 164 -8.33 17.37 6.05
C GLY A 164 -9.30 16.50 5.23
N ALA A 165 -9.39 15.20 5.52
CA ALA A 165 -10.32 14.29 4.87
C ALA A 165 -11.79 14.66 5.20
N LEU A 166 -12.09 15.05 6.44
CA LEU A 166 -13.41 15.54 6.83
C LEU A 166 -13.79 16.82 6.09
N LEU A 167 -12.86 17.79 6.05
CA LEU A 167 -13.08 19.05 5.33
C LEU A 167 -13.27 18.82 3.82
N LEU A 168 -12.49 17.93 3.23
CA LEU A 168 -12.62 17.56 1.82
C LEU A 168 -13.98 16.90 1.54
N SER A 169 -14.40 15.97 2.40
CA SER A 169 -15.71 15.31 2.30
C SER A 169 -16.87 16.31 2.43
N LEU A 170 -16.71 17.32 3.28
CA LEU A 170 -17.68 18.40 3.45
C LEU A 170 -17.72 19.30 2.21
N ALA A 171 -16.54 19.68 1.68
CA ALA A 171 -16.45 20.48 0.45
C ALA A 171 -17.11 19.81 -0.76
N TYR A 172 -16.97 18.49 -0.88
CA TYR A 172 -17.64 17.69 -1.91
C TYR A 172 -19.11 17.40 -1.60
N LYS A 173 -19.63 17.89 -0.48
CA LYS A 173 -21.03 17.64 -0.03
C LYS A 173 -21.35 16.15 0.04
N LYS A 174 -20.39 15.31 0.36
CA LYS A 174 -20.53 13.86 0.47
C LYS A 174 -20.53 13.37 1.93
N LEU A 175 -20.25 14.25 2.90
CA LEU A 175 -20.25 13.93 4.31
C LEU A 175 -21.70 13.80 4.80
N THR A 176 -22.02 12.65 5.36
CA THR A 176 -23.30 12.37 6.07
C THR A 176 -22.96 11.79 7.44
N LEU A 177 -23.89 11.95 8.39
CA LEU A 177 -23.71 11.42 9.74
C LEU A 177 -23.50 9.88 9.73
N SER A 178 -24.25 9.18 8.88
CA SER A 178 -24.07 7.73 8.70
C SER A 178 -22.67 7.37 8.23
N LYS A 179 -22.14 8.06 7.21
CA LYS A 179 -20.77 7.82 6.72
C LYS A 179 -19.71 8.13 7.76
N LEU A 180 -19.92 9.16 8.57
CA LEU A 180 -19.02 9.49 9.67
C LEU A 180 -19.05 8.39 10.73
N GLN A 181 -20.22 7.90 11.11
CA GLN A 181 -20.37 6.78 12.04
C GLN A 181 -19.71 5.52 11.50
N ASP A 182 -19.94 5.17 10.24
CA ASP A 182 -19.32 4.02 9.58
C ASP A 182 -17.78 4.13 9.57
N ALA A 183 -17.24 5.33 9.29
CA ALA A 183 -15.81 5.57 9.32
C ALA A 183 -15.23 5.41 10.74
N LEU A 184 -15.91 5.93 11.76
CA LEU A 184 -15.47 5.80 13.16
C LEU A 184 -15.52 4.35 13.63
N VAL A 185 -16.60 3.61 13.32
CA VAL A 185 -16.71 2.18 13.67
C VAL A 185 -15.61 1.37 13.00
N LYS A 186 -15.38 1.57 11.70
CA LYS A 186 -14.28 0.89 10.98
C LYS A 186 -12.90 1.24 11.54
N THR A 187 -12.70 2.48 11.95
CA THR A 187 -11.45 2.90 12.60
C THR A 187 -11.25 2.15 13.92
N LEU A 188 -12.30 2.02 14.72
CA LEU A 188 -12.24 1.24 15.98
C LEU A 188 -11.99 -0.24 15.73
N GLU A 189 -12.67 -0.85 14.75
CA GLU A 189 -12.46 -2.25 14.38
C GLU A 189 -11.00 -2.53 13.97
N ILE A 190 -10.46 -1.71 13.08
CA ILE A 190 -9.08 -1.86 12.60
C ILE A 190 -8.08 -1.61 13.73
N SER A 191 -8.29 -0.57 14.54
CA SER A 191 -7.42 -0.26 15.68
C SER A 191 -7.42 -1.38 16.70
N ALA A 192 -8.59 -1.91 17.05
CA ALA A 192 -8.73 -3.03 17.99
C ALA A 192 -8.03 -4.29 17.44
N LEU A 193 -8.21 -4.60 16.15
CA LEU A 193 -7.54 -5.72 15.50
C LEU A 193 -6.00 -5.59 15.60
N ILE A 194 -5.47 -4.43 15.25
CA ILE A 194 -4.02 -4.18 15.32
C ILE A 194 -3.51 -4.31 16.74
N MET A 195 -4.21 -3.73 17.72
CA MET A 195 -3.79 -3.81 19.13
C MET A 195 -3.77 -5.26 19.65
N VAL A 196 -4.76 -6.06 19.27
CA VAL A 196 -4.79 -7.49 19.63
C VAL A 196 -3.64 -8.25 18.99
N LEU A 197 -3.36 -8.00 17.70
CA LEU A 197 -2.24 -8.62 17.00
C LEU A 197 -0.90 -8.23 17.62
N VAL A 198 -0.69 -6.96 17.94
CA VAL A 198 0.54 -6.49 18.62
C VAL A 198 0.69 -7.12 20.00
N ALA A 199 -0.39 -7.20 20.77
CA ALA A 199 -0.36 -7.84 22.08
C ALA A 199 -0.02 -9.34 21.99
N ALA A 200 -0.65 -10.05 21.06
CA ALA A 200 -0.38 -11.47 20.79
C ALA A 200 1.05 -11.71 20.30
N SER A 201 1.54 -10.86 19.40
CA SER A 201 2.91 -10.92 18.90
C SER A 201 3.94 -10.67 20.00
N ASN A 202 3.72 -9.67 20.85
CA ASN A 202 4.59 -9.40 22.00
C ASN A 202 4.60 -10.55 23.01
N PHE A 203 3.42 -11.15 23.26
CA PHE A 203 3.34 -12.33 24.13
C PHE A 203 4.13 -13.51 23.55
N PHE A 204 3.94 -13.79 22.24
CA PHE A 204 4.69 -14.84 21.54
C PHE A 204 6.20 -14.55 21.60
N GLY A 205 6.62 -13.33 21.29
CA GLY A 205 8.02 -12.91 21.32
C GLY A 205 8.65 -13.05 22.70
N ALA A 206 7.92 -12.70 23.77
CA ALA A 206 8.38 -12.85 25.13
C ALA A 206 8.58 -14.33 25.54
N VAL A 207 7.64 -15.21 25.16
CA VAL A 207 7.77 -16.66 25.37
C VAL A 207 8.94 -17.21 24.56
N PHE A 208 9.05 -16.84 23.30
CA PHE A 208 10.12 -17.27 22.39
C PHE A 208 11.51 -16.88 22.91
N ALA A 209 11.64 -15.64 23.43
CA ALA A 209 12.87 -15.16 24.04
C ALA A 209 13.21 -15.90 25.34
N ARG A 210 12.22 -16.18 26.20
CA ARG A 210 12.43 -16.94 27.44
C ARG A 210 12.83 -18.40 27.21
N LEU A 211 12.40 -19.00 26.13
CA LEU A 211 12.83 -20.35 25.73
C LEU A 211 14.26 -20.40 25.17
N GLY A 212 14.92 -19.24 25.01
CA GLY A 212 16.28 -19.14 24.47
C GLY A 212 16.37 -19.39 22.98
N THR A 213 15.26 -19.49 22.27
CA THR A 213 15.22 -19.82 20.85
C THR A 213 15.99 -18.83 19.96
N PRO A 214 15.95 -17.49 20.18
CA PRO A 214 16.75 -16.56 19.40
C PRO A 214 18.25 -16.81 19.55
N MET A 215 18.72 -17.16 20.77
CA MET A 215 20.11 -17.47 21.04
C MET A 215 20.55 -18.73 20.30
N LEU A 216 19.77 -19.79 20.36
CA LEU A 216 20.01 -21.04 19.63
C LEU A 216 20.08 -20.83 18.12
N LEU A 217 19.15 -20.03 17.56
CA LEU A 217 19.16 -19.71 16.14
C LEU A 217 20.39 -18.89 15.73
N THR A 218 20.79 -17.94 16.58
CA THR A 218 21.97 -17.12 16.32
C THR A 218 23.25 -17.96 16.38
N GLU A 219 23.40 -18.81 17.38
CA GLU A 219 24.54 -19.72 17.51
C GLU A 219 24.60 -20.71 16.34
N PHE A 220 23.45 -21.26 15.94
CA PHE A 220 23.36 -22.12 14.77
C PHE A 220 23.83 -21.42 13.51
N LEU A 221 23.32 -20.20 13.22
CA LEU A 221 23.71 -19.44 12.05
C LEU A 221 25.19 -19.05 12.05
N LEU A 222 25.74 -18.71 13.23
CA LEU A 222 27.17 -18.39 13.36
C LEU A 222 28.05 -19.63 13.24
N SER A 223 27.58 -20.81 13.68
CA SER A 223 28.33 -22.08 13.59
C SER A 223 28.50 -22.54 12.12
N LEU A 224 27.73 -22.01 11.19
CA LEU A 224 27.84 -22.36 9.78
C LEU A 224 29.08 -21.73 9.09
N GLU A 225 29.82 -20.88 9.80
CA GLU A 225 31.06 -20.19 9.29
C GLU A 225 30.88 -19.57 7.89
N MET A 226 29.66 -19.16 7.55
CA MET A 226 29.31 -18.61 6.24
C MET A 226 29.60 -17.12 6.16
N ASN A 227 29.77 -16.64 4.91
CA ASN A 227 29.87 -15.21 4.64
C ASN A 227 28.58 -14.49 5.10
N ARG A 228 28.74 -13.32 5.74
CA ARG A 228 27.63 -12.47 6.23
C ARG A 228 26.52 -12.22 5.19
N TYR A 229 26.90 -12.12 3.91
CA TYR A 229 25.91 -11.93 2.84
C TYR A 229 25.09 -13.18 2.57
N LEU A 230 25.67 -14.37 2.74
CA LEU A 230 24.96 -15.63 2.58
C LEU A 230 23.99 -15.85 3.76
N ILE A 231 24.42 -15.53 4.99
CA ILE A 231 23.53 -15.57 6.16
C ILE A 231 22.34 -14.62 5.95
N LEU A 232 22.60 -13.38 5.49
CA LEU A 232 21.55 -12.42 5.17
C LEU A 232 20.59 -12.96 4.10
N ALA A 233 21.11 -13.56 3.04
CA ALA A 233 20.31 -14.15 1.98
C ALA A 233 19.42 -15.30 2.49
N ILE A 234 19.93 -16.13 3.39
CA ILE A 234 19.15 -17.21 4.02
C ILE A 234 18.02 -16.63 4.88
N VAL A 235 18.34 -15.65 5.74
CA VAL A 235 17.33 -14.99 6.58
C VAL A 235 16.25 -14.33 5.72
N MET A 236 16.64 -13.59 4.68
CA MET A 236 15.70 -12.99 3.73
C MET A 236 14.88 -14.05 2.98
N GLY A 237 15.50 -15.18 2.62
CA GLY A 237 14.81 -16.32 2.02
C GLY A 237 13.77 -16.94 2.95
N VAL A 238 14.07 -17.08 4.22
CA VAL A 238 13.12 -17.57 5.24
C VAL A 238 11.96 -16.58 5.40
N ILE A 239 12.24 -15.27 5.50
CA ILE A 239 11.21 -14.24 5.58
C ILE A 239 10.31 -14.27 4.34
N PHE A 240 10.91 -14.41 3.15
CA PHE A 240 10.17 -14.52 1.89
C PHE A 240 9.23 -15.73 1.86
N LEU A 241 9.73 -16.90 2.30
CA LEU A 241 8.93 -18.12 2.37
C LEU A 241 7.80 -18.02 3.41
N LEU A 242 8.07 -17.42 4.56
CA LEU A 242 7.07 -17.21 5.61
C LEU A 242 6.01 -16.17 5.18
N GLY A 243 6.38 -15.16 4.41
CA GLY A 243 5.46 -14.15 3.91
C GLY A 243 4.39 -14.68 2.96
N TRP A 244 4.55 -15.89 2.41
CA TRP A 244 3.54 -16.51 1.56
C TRP A 244 2.33 -17.06 2.35
N PRO A 245 2.50 -17.89 3.41
CA PRO A 245 1.38 -18.39 4.21
C PRO A 245 0.93 -17.43 5.32
N LEU A 246 1.77 -16.48 5.72
CA LEU A 246 1.50 -15.56 6.81
C LEU A 246 1.19 -14.17 6.24
N GLU A 247 -0.08 -13.80 6.28
CA GLU A 247 -0.51 -12.42 6.08
C GLU A 247 -0.54 -11.71 7.43
N TRP A 248 -0.04 -10.47 7.46
CA TRP A 248 -0.03 -9.65 8.68
C TRP A 248 -1.40 -9.02 8.92
#